data_889638a5944f93cd0584b0b9870e1dd8
#
_entry.id   889638a5944f93cd0584b0b9870e1dd8
#
_cell.length_a   1.000
_cell.length_b   1.000
_cell.length_c   1.000
_cell.angle_alpha   90.00
_cell.angle_beta   90.00
_cell.angle_gamma   90.00
#
_symmetry.space_group_name_H-M   'P 1'
#
loop_
_entity.id
_entity.type
_entity.pdbx_description
1 polymer ?
#
loop_
_entity_poly.entity_id
_entity_poly.type
_entity_poly.pdbx_seq_one_letter_code
_entity_poly.pdbx_strand_id
1 'polypeptide(L)'
;MIAIVFMFALFLIMLSWFLFKMSLKMLLWCAVFVIVILLLCCFSVEAHEYTPEDIVSIGKLVQHECPHESELGQRLVVDTILNRVESDEFPDTVKEVLDQPGQYCNPKKFPPENIYHIVAEEIYTRTNDRVLWYRTKKYHTYGEPIIQEGNHYFSGR
;
A
#
# COMPACT_ATOMS: atom_id res chain seq x y z
N MET A 1 2.77 -53.27 -7.71
CA MET A 1 3.69 -52.73 -6.67
C MET A 1 5.15 -52.75 -7.13
N ILE A 2 5.69 -53.90 -7.61
CA ILE A 2 7.10 -54.02 -8.06
C ILE A 2 7.46 -53.03 -9.19
N ALA A 3 6.57 -52.81 -10.18
CA ALA A 3 6.82 -51.91 -11.31
C ALA A 3 7.00 -50.45 -10.88
N ILE A 4 6.22 -49.98 -9.87
CA ILE A 4 6.30 -48.60 -9.34
C ILE A 4 7.63 -48.39 -8.61
N VAL A 5 8.08 -49.35 -7.83
CA VAL A 5 9.37 -49.32 -7.14
C VAL A 5 10.53 -49.28 -8.13
N PHE A 6 10.45 -50.06 -9.21
CA PHE A 6 11.47 -50.08 -10.25
C PHE A 6 11.53 -48.76 -11.04
N MET A 7 10.38 -48.19 -11.39
CA MET A 7 10.31 -46.87 -12.03
C MET A 7 10.88 -45.77 -11.14
N PHE A 8 10.58 -45.81 -9.84
CA PHE A 8 11.13 -44.86 -8.88
C PHE A 8 12.64 -44.97 -8.71
N ALA A 9 13.16 -46.22 -8.66
CA ALA A 9 14.59 -46.45 -8.62
C ALA A 9 15.32 -45.93 -9.87
N LEU A 10 14.75 -46.18 -11.07
CA LEU A 10 15.28 -45.62 -12.31
C LEU A 10 15.28 -44.10 -12.33
N PHE A 11 14.20 -43.47 -11.84
CA PHE A 11 14.14 -42.03 -11.72
C PHE A 11 15.23 -41.48 -10.80
N LEU A 12 15.47 -42.09 -9.64
CA LEU A 12 16.55 -41.68 -8.73
C LEU A 12 17.93 -41.81 -9.33
N ILE A 13 18.18 -42.90 -10.09
CA ILE A 13 19.45 -43.11 -10.81
C ILE A 13 19.65 -42.03 -11.87
N MET A 14 18.64 -41.72 -12.67
CA MET A 14 18.68 -40.67 -13.68
C MET A 14 18.91 -39.29 -13.05
N LEU A 15 18.21 -38.98 -11.95
CA LEU A 15 18.38 -37.74 -11.19
C LEU A 15 19.80 -37.61 -10.61
N SER A 16 20.32 -38.70 -10.02
CA SER A 16 21.69 -38.75 -9.50
C SER A 16 22.73 -38.52 -10.61
N TRP A 17 22.56 -39.15 -11.77
CA TRP A 17 23.46 -38.97 -12.91
C TRP A 17 23.38 -37.53 -13.49
N PHE A 18 22.17 -36.93 -13.54
CA PHE A 18 21.96 -35.54 -13.94
C PHE A 18 22.67 -34.57 -12.99
N LEU A 19 22.49 -34.75 -11.68
CA LEU A 19 23.12 -33.91 -10.66
C LEU A 19 24.65 -34.04 -10.67
N PHE A 20 25.19 -35.26 -10.93
CA PHE A 20 26.61 -35.48 -11.05
C PHE A 20 27.24 -34.77 -12.26
N LYS A 21 26.50 -34.62 -13.36
CA LYS A 21 26.96 -33.89 -14.55
C LYS A 21 26.82 -32.37 -14.44
N MET A 22 26.06 -31.85 -13.48
CA MET A 22 25.98 -30.41 -13.25
C MET A 22 27.34 -29.87 -12.80
N SER A 23 27.90 -28.93 -13.57
CA SER A 23 29.14 -28.26 -13.15
C SER A 23 28.92 -27.49 -11.84
N LEU A 24 29.94 -27.42 -10.99
CA LEU A 24 29.89 -26.65 -9.72
C LEU A 24 29.39 -25.20 -9.94
N LYS A 25 29.69 -24.63 -11.09
CA LYS A 25 29.19 -23.30 -11.49
C LYS A 25 27.67 -23.26 -11.62
N MET A 26 27.04 -24.27 -12.22
CA MET A 26 25.56 -24.33 -12.32
C MET A 26 24.90 -24.49 -10.97
N LEU A 27 25.47 -25.32 -10.08
CA LEU A 27 24.98 -25.48 -8.71
C LEU A 27 25.04 -24.15 -7.94
N LEU A 28 26.14 -23.41 -8.07
CA LEU A 28 26.30 -22.08 -7.49
C LEU A 28 25.25 -21.08 -8.02
N TRP A 29 25.01 -21.06 -9.34
CA TRP A 29 24.00 -20.19 -9.94
C TRP A 29 22.59 -20.55 -9.47
N CYS A 30 22.24 -21.82 -9.37
CA CYS A 30 20.96 -22.28 -8.82
C CYS A 30 20.80 -21.86 -7.35
N ALA A 31 21.84 -22.01 -6.53
CA ALA A 31 21.81 -21.59 -5.14
C ALA A 31 21.61 -20.05 -5.00
N VAL A 32 22.34 -19.25 -5.80
CA VAL A 32 22.16 -17.80 -5.84
C VAL A 32 20.74 -17.44 -6.27
N PHE A 33 20.20 -18.07 -7.29
CA PHE A 33 18.84 -17.83 -7.77
C PHE A 33 17.78 -18.14 -6.71
N VAL A 34 17.91 -19.25 -5.97
CA VAL A 34 17.03 -19.60 -4.85
C VAL A 34 17.15 -18.57 -3.73
N ILE A 35 18.36 -18.14 -3.38
CA ILE A 35 18.57 -17.10 -2.35
C ILE A 35 17.91 -15.78 -2.77
N VAL A 36 18.06 -15.38 -4.03
CA VAL A 36 17.42 -14.15 -4.55
C VAL A 36 15.89 -14.26 -4.48
N ILE A 37 15.30 -15.40 -4.86
CA ILE A 37 13.85 -15.62 -4.73
C ILE A 37 13.42 -15.56 -3.26
N LEU A 38 14.14 -16.20 -2.35
CA LEU A 38 13.85 -16.17 -0.92
C LEU A 38 13.95 -14.74 -0.37
N LEU A 39 14.97 -13.98 -0.76
CA LEU A 39 15.09 -12.57 -0.39
C LEU A 39 13.93 -11.73 -0.95
N LEU A 40 13.54 -11.93 -2.22
CA LEU A 40 12.39 -11.24 -2.81
C LEU A 40 11.07 -11.58 -2.10
N CYS A 41 10.89 -12.84 -1.69
CA CYS A 41 9.72 -13.26 -0.89
C CYS A 41 9.74 -12.69 0.54
N CYS A 42 10.92 -12.48 1.14
CA CYS A 42 11.04 -11.84 2.46
C CYS A 42 10.80 -10.31 2.43
N PHE A 43 10.92 -9.69 1.25
CA PHE A 43 10.57 -8.27 1.03
C PHE A 43 9.13 -8.08 0.56
N SER A 44 8.21 -8.98 0.95
CA SER A 44 6.78 -8.66 0.85
C SER A 44 6.52 -7.48 1.78
N VAL A 45 6.36 -6.29 1.21
CA VAL A 45 5.79 -5.15 1.94
C VAL A 45 4.45 -5.63 2.46
N GLU A 46 4.28 -5.69 3.79
CA GLU A 46 2.97 -5.93 4.38
C GLU A 46 2.08 -4.76 3.94
N ALA A 47 1.21 -5.03 2.98
CA ALA A 47 0.21 -4.05 2.57
C ALA A 47 -0.72 -3.82 3.77
N HIS A 48 -0.91 -2.56 4.15
CA HIS A 48 -1.84 -2.22 5.22
C HIS A 48 -3.25 -2.70 4.84
N GLU A 49 -3.89 -3.49 5.72
CA GLU A 49 -5.24 -4.00 5.50
C GLU A 49 -6.27 -3.00 6.04
N TYR A 50 -7.04 -2.39 5.15
CA TYR A 50 -8.09 -1.44 5.48
C TYR A 50 -9.43 -2.14 5.66
N THR A 51 -10.11 -1.82 6.76
CA THR A 51 -11.42 -2.39 7.09
C THR A 51 -12.57 -1.59 6.46
N PRO A 52 -13.80 -2.16 6.36
CA PRO A 52 -14.98 -1.40 5.94
C PRO A 52 -15.26 -0.17 6.84
N GLU A 53 -14.94 -0.24 8.13
CA GLU A 53 -15.06 0.88 9.06
C GLU A 53 -14.09 2.01 8.73
N ASP A 54 -12.89 1.69 8.26
CA ASP A 54 -11.91 2.69 7.82
C ASP A 54 -12.43 3.44 6.59
N ILE A 55 -12.97 2.72 5.61
CA ILE A 55 -13.58 3.32 4.40
C ILE A 55 -14.69 4.30 4.80
N VAL A 56 -15.55 3.90 5.73
CA VAL A 56 -16.65 4.76 6.22
C VAL A 56 -16.09 5.99 6.94
N SER A 57 -15.07 5.82 7.76
CA SER A 57 -14.46 6.89 8.56
C SER A 57 -13.76 7.92 7.67
N ILE A 58 -12.95 7.47 6.72
CA ILE A 58 -12.30 8.32 5.72
C ILE A 58 -13.37 9.04 4.88
N GLY A 59 -14.38 8.32 4.37
CA GLY A 59 -15.45 8.91 3.56
C GLY A 59 -16.21 10.01 4.30
N LYS A 60 -16.51 9.82 5.58
CA LYS A 60 -17.15 10.88 6.41
C LYS A 60 -16.27 12.12 6.51
N LEU A 61 -14.96 11.93 6.68
CA LEU A 61 -14.04 13.07 6.75
C LEU A 61 -13.97 13.81 5.42
N VAL A 62 -13.81 13.12 4.30
CA VAL A 62 -13.78 13.72 2.95
C VAL A 62 -15.05 14.53 2.70
N GLN A 63 -16.23 13.97 3.03
CA GLN A 63 -17.51 14.70 2.93
C GLN A 63 -17.56 15.95 3.80
N HIS A 64 -16.84 15.97 4.92
CA HIS A 64 -16.80 17.13 5.82
C HIS A 64 -15.82 18.20 5.35
N GLU A 65 -14.60 17.79 5.00
CA GLU A 65 -13.49 18.71 4.68
C GLU A 65 -13.59 19.30 3.26
N CYS A 66 -14.05 18.51 2.29
CA CYS A 66 -14.06 18.90 0.88
C CYS A 66 -15.32 18.49 0.11
N PRO A 67 -16.54 18.80 0.61
CA PRO A 67 -17.80 18.34 -0.01
C PRO A 67 -18.06 18.92 -1.40
N HIS A 68 -17.39 20.02 -1.76
CA HIS A 68 -17.58 20.76 -3.02
C HIS A 68 -16.31 20.86 -3.86
N GLU A 69 -15.24 20.20 -3.43
CA GLU A 69 -14.02 20.11 -4.22
C GLU A 69 -14.19 19.14 -5.40
N SER A 70 -13.30 19.26 -6.38
CA SER A 70 -13.25 18.31 -7.48
C SER A 70 -12.98 16.87 -6.99
N GLU A 71 -13.27 15.90 -7.82
CA GLU A 71 -12.92 14.50 -7.51
C GLU A 71 -11.42 14.35 -7.22
N LEU A 72 -10.55 15.04 -7.97
CA LEU A 72 -9.11 15.06 -7.70
C LEU A 72 -8.79 15.60 -6.31
N GLY A 73 -9.43 16.70 -5.89
CA GLY A 73 -9.25 17.24 -4.55
C GLY A 73 -9.68 16.27 -3.46
N GLN A 74 -10.80 15.57 -3.65
CA GLN A 74 -11.29 14.54 -2.73
C GLN A 74 -10.31 13.35 -2.66
N ARG A 75 -9.79 12.87 -3.80
CA ARG A 75 -8.77 11.82 -3.87
C ARG A 75 -7.49 12.19 -3.12
N LEU A 76 -6.99 13.40 -3.30
CA LEU A 76 -5.79 13.89 -2.60
C LEU A 76 -5.98 13.99 -1.08
N VAL A 77 -7.20 14.28 -0.60
CA VAL A 77 -7.50 14.23 0.83
C VAL A 77 -7.49 12.79 1.33
N VAL A 78 -8.07 11.83 0.59
CA VAL A 78 -7.98 10.40 0.90
C VAL A 78 -6.52 9.96 0.96
N ASP A 79 -5.73 10.27 -0.07
CA ASP A 79 -4.30 9.93 -0.15
C ASP A 79 -3.52 10.46 1.04
N THR A 80 -3.82 11.69 1.49
CA THR A 80 -3.17 12.27 2.68
C THR A 80 -3.39 11.40 3.92
N ILE A 81 -4.59 10.85 4.10
CA ILE A 81 -4.90 9.99 5.26
C ILE A 81 -4.18 8.65 5.13
N LEU A 82 -4.31 8.01 3.96
CA LEU A 82 -3.73 6.70 3.71
C LEU A 82 -2.20 6.71 3.74
N ASN A 83 -1.57 7.76 3.16
CA ASN A 83 -0.12 7.93 3.21
C ASN A 83 0.39 8.18 4.63
N ARG A 84 -0.41 8.84 5.48
CA ARG A 84 -0.07 8.98 6.91
C ARG A 84 -0.08 7.64 7.62
N VAL A 85 -1.12 6.82 7.42
CA VAL A 85 -1.23 5.48 8.01
C VAL A 85 -0.05 4.59 7.60
N GLU A 86 0.47 4.76 6.39
CA GLU A 86 1.60 3.99 5.84
C GLU A 86 2.97 4.61 6.15
N SER A 87 3.00 5.72 6.87
CA SER A 87 4.24 6.47 7.19
C SER A 87 4.65 6.31 8.63
N ASP A 88 5.90 5.97 8.88
CA ASP A 88 6.51 5.86 10.22
C ASP A 88 6.44 7.16 11.07
N GLU A 89 6.04 8.29 10.47
CA GLU A 89 5.90 9.58 11.17
C GLU A 89 4.53 9.77 11.81
N PHE A 90 3.57 8.92 11.50
CA PHE A 90 2.18 9.02 11.93
C PHE A 90 1.73 7.72 12.58
N PRO A 91 0.55 7.71 13.25
CA PRO A 91 -0.02 6.48 13.76
C PRO A 91 -0.35 5.46 12.66
N ASP A 92 -0.28 4.17 13.00
CA ASP A 92 -0.42 3.05 12.07
C ASP A 92 -1.88 2.69 11.74
N THR A 93 -2.87 3.39 12.28
CA THR A 93 -4.29 3.11 12.03
C THR A 93 -5.05 4.35 11.57
N VAL A 94 -6.04 4.14 10.68
CA VAL A 94 -6.93 5.21 10.22
C VAL A 94 -7.57 5.93 11.41
N LYS A 95 -8.05 5.19 12.39
CA LYS A 95 -8.69 5.79 13.56
C LYS A 95 -7.75 6.74 14.30
N GLU A 96 -6.53 6.32 14.59
CA GLU A 96 -5.56 7.15 15.32
C GLU A 96 -5.10 8.36 14.50
N VAL A 97 -4.92 8.20 13.18
CA VAL A 97 -4.64 9.34 12.29
C VAL A 97 -5.76 10.36 12.32
N LEU A 98 -7.02 9.92 12.28
CA LEU A 98 -8.19 10.82 12.32
C LEU A 98 -8.43 11.43 13.70
N ASP A 99 -8.04 10.76 14.77
CA ASP A 99 -8.20 11.23 16.16
C ASP A 99 -7.06 12.18 16.60
N GLN A 100 -6.07 12.45 15.73
CA GLN A 100 -4.97 13.38 16.06
C GLN A 100 -5.50 14.77 16.45
N PRO A 101 -5.11 15.33 17.61
CA PRO A 101 -5.61 16.62 18.07
C PRO A 101 -5.35 17.75 17.09
N GLY A 102 -6.41 18.46 16.71
CA GLY A 102 -6.32 19.62 15.83
C GLY A 102 -6.06 19.36 14.36
N GLN A 103 -6.05 18.09 13.94
CA GLN A 103 -5.89 17.71 12.53
C GLN A 103 -7.24 17.65 11.82
N TYR A 104 -8.20 16.96 12.40
CA TYR A 104 -9.50 16.70 11.78
C TYR A 104 -10.65 16.97 12.73
N CYS A 105 -11.81 17.28 12.16
CA CYS A 105 -13.07 17.34 12.90
C CYS A 105 -13.70 15.94 12.97
N ASN A 106 -14.55 15.70 13.97
CA ASN A 106 -15.31 14.43 14.04
C ASN A 106 -16.60 14.56 13.22
N PRO A 107 -16.64 14.07 11.96
CA PRO A 107 -17.78 14.28 11.07
C PRO A 107 -18.94 13.34 11.42
N LYS A 108 -20.16 13.90 11.45
CA LYS A 108 -21.38 13.13 11.77
C LYS A 108 -22.16 12.69 10.54
N LYS A 109 -21.93 13.34 9.38
CA LYS A 109 -22.69 13.05 8.15
C LYS A 109 -22.06 11.89 7.40
N PHE A 110 -22.90 10.97 6.93
CA PHE A 110 -22.47 9.92 6.01
C PHE A 110 -22.23 10.53 4.63
N PRO A 111 -21.18 10.10 3.93
CA PRO A 111 -20.88 10.54 2.58
C PRO A 111 -21.86 9.95 1.56
N PRO A 112 -22.05 10.58 0.39
CA PRO A 112 -22.71 9.98 -0.74
C PRO A 112 -21.90 8.79 -1.29
N GLU A 113 -22.56 7.93 -2.06
CA GLU A 113 -22.00 6.65 -2.55
C GLU A 113 -20.69 6.83 -3.36
N ASN A 114 -20.60 7.88 -4.18
CA ASN A 114 -19.42 8.17 -4.97
C ASN A 114 -18.15 8.38 -4.13
N ILE A 115 -18.27 8.94 -2.92
CA ILE A 115 -17.12 9.12 -2.03
C ILE A 115 -16.61 7.77 -1.51
N TYR A 116 -17.49 6.82 -1.22
CA TYR A 116 -17.05 5.46 -0.87
C TYR A 116 -16.27 4.79 -1.99
N HIS A 117 -16.68 4.98 -3.25
CA HIS A 117 -15.93 4.48 -4.40
C HIS A 117 -14.54 5.11 -4.50
N ILE A 118 -14.45 6.44 -4.33
CA ILE A 118 -13.16 7.15 -4.32
C ILE A 118 -12.24 6.57 -3.25
N VAL A 119 -12.72 6.41 -2.01
CA VAL A 119 -11.90 5.83 -0.92
C VAL A 119 -11.45 4.42 -1.24
N ALA A 120 -12.36 3.57 -1.74
CA ALA A 120 -12.03 2.20 -2.08
C ALA A 120 -11.00 2.11 -3.23
N GLU A 121 -11.09 2.97 -4.24
CA GLU A 121 -10.14 3.02 -5.34
C GLU A 121 -8.76 3.49 -4.86
N GLU A 122 -8.67 4.55 -4.04
CA GLU A 122 -7.40 5.07 -3.53
C GLU A 122 -6.67 4.07 -2.62
N ILE A 123 -7.36 3.17 -1.95
CA ILE A 123 -6.73 2.07 -1.19
C ILE A 123 -5.87 1.18 -2.10
N TYR A 124 -6.31 0.93 -3.34
CA TYR A 124 -5.61 0.07 -4.29
C TYR A 124 -4.67 0.83 -5.23
N THR A 125 -5.01 2.09 -5.54
CA THR A 125 -4.28 2.88 -6.54
C THR A 125 -4.23 4.34 -6.12
N ARG A 126 -3.16 4.73 -5.43
CA ARG A 126 -2.94 6.13 -5.01
C ARG A 126 -2.88 7.07 -6.18
N THR A 127 -3.62 8.16 -6.12
CA THR A 127 -3.46 9.29 -7.05
C THR A 127 -2.12 9.99 -6.78
N ASN A 128 -1.73 10.11 -5.50
CA ASN A 128 -0.45 10.68 -5.10
C ASN A 128 0.06 10.06 -3.79
N ASP A 129 1.14 9.30 -3.85
CA ASP A 129 1.77 8.59 -2.73
C ASP A 129 2.70 9.46 -1.86
N ARG A 130 2.80 10.76 -2.16
CA ARG A 130 3.71 11.69 -1.48
C ARG A 130 3.01 12.70 -0.58
N VAL A 131 1.71 12.97 -0.80
CA VAL A 131 0.98 13.97 -0.01
C VAL A 131 0.82 13.49 1.43
N LEU A 132 1.17 14.35 2.39
CA LEU A 132 1.08 14.07 3.83
C LEU A 132 0.34 15.17 4.59
N TRP A 133 0.24 16.36 4.01
CA TRP A 133 -0.39 17.51 4.62
C TRP A 133 -1.21 18.28 3.59
N TYR A 134 -2.33 18.83 4.02
CA TYR A 134 -3.07 19.83 3.25
C TYR A 134 -3.60 20.94 4.15
N ARG A 135 -3.81 22.09 3.58
CA ARG A 135 -4.47 23.23 4.21
C ARG A 135 -5.05 24.17 3.17
N THR A 136 -5.93 25.06 3.61
CA THR A 136 -6.48 26.13 2.77
C THR A 136 -5.55 27.34 2.70
N LYS A 137 -5.62 28.12 1.63
CA LYS A 137 -4.99 29.42 1.38
C LYS A 137 -3.51 29.42 1.05
N LYS A 138 -2.68 28.51 1.54
CA LYS A 138 -1.23 28.47 1.25
C LYS A 138 -0.65 27.12 1.64
N TYR A 139 0.53 26.80 1.12
CA TYR A 139 1.29 25.63 1.56
C TYR A 139 1.72 25.72 3.02
N HIS A 140 1.94 24.58 3.65
CA HIS A 140 2.60 24.49 4.94
C HIS A 140 4.03 25.02 4.85
N THR A 141 4.59 25.39 5.98
CA THR A 141 6.02 25.76 6.09
C THR A 141 6.93 24.55 6.26
N TYR A 142 6.35 23.37 6.37
CA TYR A 142 7.00 22.07 6.44
C TYR A 142 6.47 21.18 5.31
N GLY A 143 7.32 20.25 4.86
CA GLY A 143 7.08 19.45 3.66
C GLY A 143 7.31 20.24 2.35
N GLU A 144 7.48 19.51 1.27
CA GLU A 144 7.63 20.08 -0.07
C GLU A 144 6.25 20.38 -0.67
N PRO A 145 6.04 21.55 -1.30
CA PRO A 145 4.82 21.82 -2.06
C PRO A 145 4.68 20.80 -3.20
N ILE A 146 3.51 20.16 -3.31
CA ILE A 146 3.23 19.17 -4.35
C ILE A 146 2.25 19.73 -5.37
N ILE A 147 1.03 20.07 -4.93
CA ILE A 147 -0.04 20.51 -5.83
C ILE A 147 -1.02 21.42 -5.08
N GLN A 148 -1.59 22.37 -5.81
CA GLN A 148 -2.79 23.08 -5.40
C GLN A 148 -3.97 22.55 -6.19
N GLU A 149 -5.03 22.14 -5.50
CA GLU A 149 -6.30 21.73 -6.09
C GLU A 149 -7.45 22.40 -5.36
N GLY A 150 -8.29 23.11 -6.11
CA GLY A 150 -9.34 23.94 -5.52
C GLY A 150 -8.79 24.94 -4.50
N ASN A 151 -9.34 24.87 -3.29
CA ASN A 151 -8.90 25.69 -2.17
C ASN A 151 -7.80 25.07 -1.31
N HIS A 152 -7.39 23.83 -1.63
CA HIS A 152 -6.42 23.06 -0.87
C HIS A 152 -5.02 23.11 -1.48
N TYR A 153 -4.03 23.21 -0.61
CA TYR A 153 -2.60 23.25 -0.92
C TYR A 153 -1.96 22.02 -0.28
N PHE A 154 -1.56 21.06 -1.09
CA PHE A 154 -1.03 19.77 -0.66
C PHE A 154 0.49 19.78 -0.63
N SER A 155 1.05 19.29 0.46
CA SER A 155 2.49 19.18 0.69
C SER A 155 2.82 17.75 1.11
N GLY A 156 4.09 17.36 0.91
CA GLY A 156 4.54 16.03 1.26
C GLY A 156 6.05 15.90 1.30
N ARG A 157 6.54 14.71 0.93
CA ARG A 157 7.97 14.41 0.82
C ARG A 157 8.45 14.42 -0.62
#